data_03811bb248c48e33ee1b086bbc94fd98
#
_entry.id   03811bb248c48e33ee1b086bbc94fd98
#
_cell.length_a   1.000
_cell.length_b   1.000
_cell.length_c   1.000
_cell.angle_alpha   90.00
_cell.angle_beta   90.00
_cell.angle_gamma   90.00
#
_symmetry.space_group_name_H-M   'P 1'
#
loop_
_entity.id
_entity.type
_entity.pdbx_description
1 polymer ?
#
loop_
_entity_poly.entity_id
_entity_poly.type
_entity_poly.pdbx_seq_one_letter_code
_entity_poly.pdbx_strand_id
1 'polypeptide(L)'
;MVKNPTAYPTPKSSLTASERADLLGPKRLRRSKSLDHHTIIGSINGSFSRQYDPIHLNGHSDADQAQPASPKLCDPRLRRLKISFWTDVPITDDYAKQVISLYMVTDHPLLGIFDPSLFISDLVDQKHTHCSPLLVNALLYWACQMYTAIEKEANKLAELFCKEAERLWLTQKDNDSLLNAASSQLLSLAYLGHGKDHYVLKYLSTALRMGTRLCLFGVEAPQAITNLKRLSPETQRASSFTAWGVFNWGVLMALFYQQPGLEYPGHPPVLPIPGDLISDSSSPGSSSLGVDPSSALPPYMGSTFSTLCQFWRILHGVTLSYYKDKQTSLPEHASIDFAEFKYRELLAWIEGLPSDQALKDHSPHHVVVLHIWFHAAILDLFRPFLQNTARDRQRLKTFSARRSYPEAAFNASVNQLKQLIVRYRCNYESSAYTMLWQTALIYVANAVLRNTQDPEWRLYFLACIYGYEGLRTSYRVAEVISRGLLTMSLREGDMSGTEARHLLKEVTGPEGAGGKGDVRATFMADLDLAMTDPEAAKVENLAKKFEDVALFSDFTTMDDEEARSFQRIETPDDV
;
A
#
# COMPACT_ATOMS: atom_id res chain seq x y z
N MET A 1 -13.02 -30.86 0.04
CA MET A 1 -11.60 -31.23 0.29
C MET A 1 -10.78 -29.96 0.12
N VAL A 2 -10.27 -29.37 1.18
CA VAL A 2 -9.39 -28.20 1.13
C VAL A 2 -8.07 -28.67 0.51
N LYS A 3 -7.71 -28.13 -0.67
CA LYS A 3 -6.43 -28.41 -1.31
C LYS A 3 -5.30 -27.97 -0.39
N ASN A 4 -4.21 -28.75 -0.39
CA ASN A 4 -3.02 -28.55 0.43
C ASN A 4 -2.49 -27.10 0.29
N PRO A 5 -2.24 -26.34 1.36
CA PRO A 5 -1.70 -24.97 1.27
C PRO A 5 -0.32 -24.86 0.60
N THR A 6 0.34 -26.00 0.34
CA THR A 6 1.57 -26.08 -0.47
C THR A 6 1.33 -26.16 -1.98
N ALA A 7 0.08 -26.07 -2.46
CA ALA A 7 -0.28 -26.22 -3.87
C ALA A 7 -0.15 -24.93 -4.70
N TYR A 8 0.43 -23.86 -4.17
CA TYR A 8 0.92 -22.78 -5.03
C TYR A 8 2.12 -23.28 -5.85
N PRO A 9 2.21 -22.92 -7.14
CA PRO A 9 3.34 -23.35 -7.97
C PRO A 9 4.64 -23.00 -7.24
N THR A 10 5.50 -23.98 -7.09
CA THR A 10 6.84 -23.80 -6.51
C THR A 10 7.53 -22.67 -7.25
N PRO A 11 8.00 -21.61 -6.57
CA PRO A 11 8.66 -20.50 -7.22
C PRO A 11 9.84 -21.01 -8.05
N LYS A 12 10.09 -20.39 -9.22
CA LYS A 12 11.33 -20.61 -9.96
C LYS A 12 12.49 -20.31 -9.02
N SER A 13 13.34 -21.27 -8.79
CA SER A 13 14.34 -21.28 -7.73
C SER A 13 15.54 -20.36 -7.97
N SER A 14 15.59 -19.55 -9.05
CA SER A 14 16.69 -18.62 -9.30
C SER A 14 16.24 -17.41 -10.11
N LEU A 15 16.54 -16.21 -9.58
CA LEU A 15 16.42 -14.95 -10.30
C LEU A 15 17.44 -14.92 -11.44
N THR A 16 17.05 -14.41 -12.59
CA THR A 16 17.97 -14.14 -13.69
C THR A 16 18.97 -13.05 -13.31
N ALA A 17 20.13 -13.00 -14.00
CA ALA A 17 21.11 -11.95 -13.77
C ALA A 17 20.52 -10.54 -14.01
N SER A 18 19.61 -10.39 -14.97
CA SER A 18 18.90 -9.13 -15.24
C SER A 18 18.00 -8.73 -14.08
N GLU A 19 17.17 -9.66 -13.57
CA GLU A 19 16.31 -9.39 -12.42
C GLU A 19 17.11 -9.01 -11.17
N ARG A 20 18.27 -9.65 -10.93
CA ARG A 20 19.18 -9.30 -9.85
C ARG A 20 19.74 -7.88 -10.00
N ALA A 21 20.15 -7.49 -11.21
CA ALA A 21 20.65 -6.15 -11.49
C ALA A 21 19.58 -5.09 -11.31
N ASP A 22 18.34 -5.36 -11.77
CA ASP A 22 17.20 -4.45 -11.60
C ASP A 22 16.77 -4.30 -10.14
N LEU A 23 17.00 -5.33 -9.31
CA LEU A 23 16.71 -5.28 -7.88
C LEU A 23 17.72 -4.51 -7.06
N LEU A 24 18.99 -4.56 -7.42
CA LEU A 24 20.12 -4.03 -6.65
C LEU A 24 20.62 -2.67 -7.14
N GLY A 25 19.86 -1.95 -7.94
CA GLY A 25 20.22 -0.63 -8.44
C GLY A 25 19.10 0.40 -8.31
N PRO A 26 19.43 1.71 -8.37
CA PRO A 26 18.42 2.75 -8.39
C PRO A 26 17.49 2.58 -9.59
N LYS A 27 16.19 2.55 -9.36
CA LYS A 27 15.20 2.47 -10.43
C LYS A 27 15.14 3.81 -11.15
N ARG A 28 15.83 3.91 -12.30
CA ARG A 28 15.69 5.05 -13.19
C ARG A 28 14.42 4.84 -14.03
N LEU A 29 13.41 5.67 -13.81
CA LEU A 29 12.35 5.86 -14.81
C LEU A 29 13.08 6.21 -16.13
N ARG A 30 12.89 5.40 -17.19
CA ARG A 30 13.54 5.63 -18.47
C ARG A 30 13.16 7.03 -18.96
N ARG A 31 14.04 7.99 -18.77
CA ARG A 31 13.95 9.28 -19.48
C ARG A 31 14.14 9.00 -20.97
N SER A 32 13.07 8.92 -21.74
CA SER A 32 13.15 9.20 -23.16
C SER A 32 13.58 10.67 -23.31
N LYS A 33 14.33 11.00 -24.36
CA LYS A 33 14.88 12.36 -24.59
C LYS A 33 13.81 13.45 -24.79
N SER A 34 12.56 13.09 -24.89
CA SER A 34 11.37 13.85 -24.53
C SER A 34 10.64 12.97 -23.54
N LEU A 35 10.34 13.47 -22.35
CA LEU A 35 9.40 12.78 -21.45
C LEU A 35 8.06 12.79 -22.18
N ASP A 36 7.85 11.79 -23.02
CA ASP A 36 6.54 11.52 -23.53
C ASP A 36 5.73 10.99 -22.32
N HIS A 37 4.99 11.91 -21.68
CA HIS A 37 3.96 11.59 -20.69
C HIS A 37 3.05 10.46 -21.16
N HIS A 38 3.01 10.23 -22.48
CA HIS A 38 2.35 9.10 -23.14
C HIS A 38 2.81 7.72 -22.66
N THR A 39 4.09 7.54 -22.29
CA THR A 39 4.64 6.22 -22.01
C THR A 39 4.12 5.69 -20.66
N ILE A 40 3.98 6.55 -19.66
CA ILE A 40 3.53 6.12 -18.31
C ILE A 40 2.04 5.80 -18.32
N ILE A 41 1.21 6.69 -18.86
CA ILE A 41 -0.24 6.44 -18.99
C ILE A 41 -0.50 5.35 -20.05
N GLY A 42 0.30 5.27 -21.10
CA GLY A 42 0.27 4.21 -22.10
C GLY A 42 0.61 2.84 -21.54
N SER A 43 1.62 2.75 -20.64
CA SER A 43 2.00 1.48 -19.98
C SER A 43 0.90 0.99 -19.00
N ILE A 44 0.27 1.90 -18.27
CA ILE A 44 -0.87 1.59 -17.39
C ILE A 44 -2.08 1.08 -18.20
N ASN A 45 -2.33 1.64 -19.39
CA ASN A 45 -3.46 1.29 -20.25
C ASN A 45 -3.14 0.21 -21.29
N GLY A 46 -1.88 -0.03 -21.62
CA GLY A 46 -1.45 -1.07 -22.56
C GLY A 46 -1.82 -2.48 -22.10
N SER A 47 -1.97 -2.67 -20.78
CA SER A 47 -2.46 -3.92 -20.19
C SER A 47 -3.95 -4.19 -20.45
N PHE A 48 -4.74 -3.18 -20.77
CA PHE A 48 -6.18 -3.31 -21.00
C PHE A 48 -6.57 -3.43 -22.48
N SER A 49 -5.70 -3.03 -23.43
CA SER A 49 -6.09 -2.91 -24.86
C SER A 49 -5.77 -4.10 -25.75
N ARG A 50 -5.11 -5.16 -25.26
CA ARG A 50 -4.69 -6.29 -26.11
C ARG A 50 -5.64 -7.47 -26.16
N GLN A 51 -6.87 -7.39 -25.68
CA GLN A 51 -7.77 -8.54 -25.65
C GLN A 51 -8.85 -8.58 -26.73
N TYR A 52 -8.96 -7.60 -27.62
CA TYR A 52 -9.88 -7.63 -28.75
C TYR A 52 -9.29 -6.94 -29.97
N ASP A 53 -8.68 -7.73 -30.86
CA ASP A 53 -8.63 -7.43 -32.30
C ASP A 53 -8.69 -8.72 -33.11
N PRO A 54 -9.72 -8.92 -33.95
CA PRO A 54 -9.69 -9.94 -34.99
C PRO A 54 -8.95 -9.40 -36.22
N ILE A 55 -8.13 -10.25 -36.78
CA ILE A 55 -7.34 -10.18 -37.99
C ILE A 55 -8.11 -9.50 -39.14
N HIS A 56 -7.56 -8.43 -39.72
CA HIS A 56 -7.67 -8.17 -41.16
C HIS A 56 -6.43 -7.44 -41.70
N LEU A 57 -5.80 -8.11 -42.68
CA LEU A 57 -4.80 -7.61 -43.63
C LEU A 57 -5.46 -6.59 -44.59
N ASN A 58 -4.87 -5.43 -44.83
CA ASN A 58 -4.40 -4.97 -46.12
C ASN A 58 -3.99 -3.50 -46.08
N GLY A 59 -2.86 -3.21 -46.74
CA GLY A 59 -2.18 -1.95 -46.76
C GLY A 59 -2.87 -0.84 -47.56
N HIS A 60 -2.46 0.37 -47.25
CA HIS A 60 -1.94 1.37 -48.18
C HIS A 60 -1.42 2.57 -47.40
N SER A 61 -0.27 3.08 -47.86
CA SER A 61 0.43 4.27 -47.45
C SER A 61 -0.45 5.53 -47.62
N ASP A 62 -0.56 6.35 -46.58
CA ASP A 62 -0.61 7.80 -46.73
C ASP A 62 0.06 8.47 -45.54
N ALA A 63 1.08 9.29 -45.89
CA ALA A 63 1.80 10.11 -44.92
C ALA A 63 0.90 11.29 -44.57
N ASP A 64 0.13 11.11 -43.48
CA ASP A 64 -0.60 12.20 -42.86
C ASP A 64 0.10 12.63 -41.57
N GLN A 65 0.26 13.93 -41.43
CA GLN A 65 0.94 14.61 -40.32
C GLN A 65 0.34 14.16 -38.99
N ALA A 66 1.09 13.32 -38.27
CA ALA A 66 0.72 12.91 -36.91
C ALA A 66 0.75 14.14 -35.99
N GLN A 67 -0.41 14.71 -35.72
CA GLN A 67 -0.57 15.59 -34.57
C GLN A 67 -0.09 14.83 -33.31
N PRO A 68 0.65 15.48 -32.40
CA PRO A 68 1.07 14.85 -31.16
C PRO A 68 -0.17 14.36 -30.41
N ALA A 69 -0.28 13.04 -30.26
CA ALA A 69 -1.41 12.42 -29.60
C ALA A 69 -1.57 13.00 -28.17
N SER A 70 -2.71 13.59 -27.87
CA SER A 70 -3.00 14.16 -26.54
C SER A 70 -2.84 13.10 -25.44
N PRO A 71 -2.33 13.47 -24.25
CA PRO A 71 -2.15 12.54 -23.13
C PRO A 71 -3.43 11.75 -22.87
N LYS A 72 -3.31 10.45 -22.69
CA LYS A 72 -4.47 9.57 -22.48
C LYS A 72 -5.00 9.77 -21.05
N LEU A 73 -6.08 10.50 -20.90
CA LEU A 73 -6.75 10.75 -19.62
C LEU A 73 -7.46 9.49 -19.12
N CYS A 74 -7.54 9.31 -17.79
CA CYS A 74 -8.29 8.22 -17.18
C CYS A 74 -9.78 8.27 -17.52
N ASP A 75 -10.31 9.47 -17.73
CA ASP A 75 -11.69 9.73 -18.12
C ASP A 75 -11.75 10.87 -19.14
N PRO A 76 -12.44 10.69 -20.30
CA PRO A 76 -12.56 11.72 -21.33
C PRO A 76 -13.23 13.02 -20.86
N ARG A 77 -14.09 12.96 -19.83
CA ARG A 77 -14.78 14.13 -19.26
C ARG A 77 -13.79 15.16 -18.72
N LEU A 78 -12.63 14.72 -18.22
CA LEU A 78 -11.57 15.60 -17.70
C LEU A 78 -11.07 16.63 -18.72
N ARG A 79 -11.28 16.44 -20.04
CA ARG A 79 -10.97 17.45 -21.06
C ARG A 79 -11.61 18.80 -20.77
N ARG A 80 -12.78 18.81 -20.11
CA ARG A 80 -13.54 20.02 -19.77
C ARG A 80 -13.18 20.60 -18.38
N LEU A 81 -12.23 19.98 -17.65
CA LEU A 81 -11.85 20.42 -16.31
C LEU A 81 -11.41 21.88 -16.32
N LYS A 82 -11.90 22.64 -15.34
CA LYS A 82 -11.49 23.98 -14.97
C LYS A 82 -11.04 23.98 -13.52
N ILE A 83 -9.75 23.73 -13.32
CA ILE A 83 -9.19 23.51 -11.98
C ILE A 83 -9.25 24.77 -11.11
N SER A 84 -9.16 25.95 -11.69
CA SER A 84 -9.24 27.23 -10.98
C SER A 84 -10.56 27.48 -10.22
N PHE A 85 -11.62 26.71 -10.53
CA PHE A 85 -12.84 26.71 -9.73
C PHE A 85 -12.68 26.06 -8.36
N TRP A 86 -11.74 25.11 -8.25
CA TRP A 86 -11.59 24.24 -7.08
C TRP A 86 -10.44 24.62 -6.16
N THR A 87 -9.48 25.40 -6.64
CA THR A 87 -8.27 25.72 -5.87
C THR A 87 -7.72 27.08 -6.27
N ASP A 88 -7.14 27.77 -5.27
CA ASP A 88 -6.36 29.00 -5.46
C ASP A 88 -4.88 28.71 -5.78
N VAL A 89 -4.44 27.44 -5.72
CA VAL A 89 -3.07 27.06 -6.08
C VAL A 89 -2.88 27.23 -7.59
N PRO A 90 -1.82 27.97 -8.02
CA PRO A 90 -1.61 28.30 -9.43
C PRO A 90 -1.09 27.09 -10.22
N ILE A 91 -2.00 26.31 -10.81
CA ILE A 91 -1.70 25.22 -11.73
C ILE A 91 -2.55 25.32 -13.00
N THR A 92 -2.10 24.70 -14.08
CA THR A 92 -2.85 24.63 -15.32
C THR A 92 -3.89 23.49 -15.28
N ASP A 93 -4.96 23.64 -16.06
CA ASP A 93 -5.97 22.58 -16.24
C ASP A 93 -5.31 21.27 -16.72
N ASP A 94 -4.37 21.36 -17.66
CA ASP A 94 -3.72 20.18 -18.25
C ASP A 94 -2.82 19.44 -17.24
N TYR A 95 -2.11 20.18 -16.39
CA TYR A 95 -1.34 19.58 -15.31
C TYR A 95 -2.26 18.87 -14.30
N ALA A 96 -3.34 19.51 -13.87
CA ALA A 96 -4.31 18.91 -12.96
C ALA A 96 -4.94 17.63 -13.52
N LYS A 97 -5.30 17.62 -14.82
CA LYS A 97 -5.81 16.42 -15.50
C LYS A 97 -4.86 15.23 -15.43
N GLN A 98 -3.57 15.48 -15.63
CA GLN A 98 -2.54 14.42 -15.60
C GLN A 98 -2.35 13.88 -14.19
N VAL A 99 -2.21 14.76 -13.19
CA VAL A 99 -2.02 14.40 -11.79
C VAL A 99 -3.24 13.64 -11.24
N ILE A 100 -4.46 14.12 -11.52
CA ILE A 100 -5.70 13.43 -11.14
C ILE A 100 -5.77 12.07 -11.83
N SER A 101 -5.46 12.00 -13.14
CA SER A 101 -5.50 10.72 -13.87
C SER A 101 -4.52 9.70 -13.30
N LEU A 102 -3.31 10.12 -12.89
CA LEU A 102 -2.34 9.23 -12.26
C LEU A 102 -2.91 8.61 -10.98
N TYR A 103 -3.47 9.43 -10.07
CA TYR A 103 -4.09 8.93 -8.85
C TYR A 103 -5.26 7.98 -9.15
N MET A 104 -6.14 8.35 -10.08
CA MET A 104 -7.35 7.60 -10.39
C MET A 104 -7.04 6.19 -10.92
N VAL A 105 -6.00 6.03 -11.72
CA VAL A 105 -5.63 4.71 -12.28
C VAL A 105 -4.69 3.91 -11.38
N THR A 106 -3.99 4.60 -10.45
CA THR A 106 -2.98 3.94 -9.60
C THR A 106 -3.56 3.56 -8.23
N ASP A 107 -3.86 4.54 -7.40
CA ASP A 107 -4.19 4.30 -5.99
C ASP A 107 -5.70 4.19 -5.74
N HIS A 108 -6.53 4.85 -6.55
CA HIS A 108 -7.97 4.83 -6.33
C HIS A 108 -8.61 3.43 -6.40
N PRO A 109 -8.17 2.50 -7.28
CA PRO A 109 -8.64 1.11 -7.28
C PRO A 109 -8.36 0.33 -5.99
N LEU A 110 -7.36 0.77 -5.20
CA LEU A 110 -7.00 0.18 -3.91
C LEU A 110 -7.75 0.86 -2.75
N LEU A 111 -7.98 2.17 -2.85
CA LEU A 111 -8.47 3.01 -1.76
C LEU A 111 -9.97 3.27 -1.80
N GLY A 112 -10.56 3.46 -2.98
CA GLY A 112 -12.00 3.64 -3.21
C GLY A 112 -12.65 4.72 -2.34
N ILE A 113 -11.97 5.85 -2.13
CA ILE A 113 -12.35 6.89 -1.14
C ILE A 113 -13.68 7.58 -1.49
N PHE A 114 -14.01 7.65 -2.77
CA PHE A 114 -15.24 8.25 -3.31
C PHE A 114 -15.69 7.53 -4.59
N ASP A 115 -16.94 7.69 -5.00
CA ASP A 115 -17.42 7.18 -6.29
C ASP A 115 -16.72 7.91 -7.43
N PRO A 116 -15.91 7.21 -8.27
CA PRO A 116 -15.08 7.87 -9.29
C PRO A 116 -15.91 8.56 -10.37
N SER A 117 -17.08 8.01 -10.72
CA SER A 117 -17.91 8.57 -11.78
C SER A 117 -18.64 9.83 -11.32
N LEU A 118 -19.22 9.81 -10.12
CA LEU A 118 -19.89 10.94 -9.51
C LEU A 118 -18.91 12.09 -9.23
N PHE A 119 -17.73 11.74 -8.69
CA PHE A 119 -16.67 12.72 -8.44
C PHE A 119 -16.22 13.44 -9.72
N ILE A 120 -15.89 12.69 -10.79
CA ILE A 120 -15.43 13.29 -12.06
C ILE A 120 -16.54 14.11 -12.70
N SER A 121 -17.80 13.66 -12.64
CA SER A 121 -18.93 14.44 -13.15
C SER A 121 -19.02 15.80 -12.48
N ASP A 122 -19.06 15.82 -11.15
CA ASP A 122 -19.19 17.05 -10.38
C ASP A 122 -17.93 17.93 -10.47
N LEU A 123 -16.74 17.33 -10.53
CA LEU A 123 -15.48 18.04 -10.73
C LEU A 123 -15.48 18.87 -12.02
N VAL A 124 -15.97 18.28 -13.11
CA VAL A 124 -16.01 18.91 -14.44
C VAL A 124 -17.18 19.88 -14.58
N ASP A 125 -18.33 19.52 -14.02
CA ASP A 125 -19.56 20.32 -14.10
C ASP A 125 -19.64 21.39 -13.00
N GLN A 126 -18.60 21.53 -12.15
CA GLN A 126 -18.49 22.50 -11.05
C GLN A 126 -19.64 22.39 -10.03
N LYS A 127 -20.05 21.16 -9.71
CA LYS A 127 -21.10 20.87 -8.73
C LYS A 127 -20.50 20.43 -7.40
N HIS A 128 -21.15 20.82 -6.31
CA HIS A 128 -20.68 20.53 -4.94
C HIS A 128 -21.35 19.32 -4.27
N THR A 129 -22.06 18.48 -5.02
CA THR A 129 -22.79 17.34 -4.46
C THR A 129 -21.84 16.19 -4.11
N HIS A 130 -20.94 15.84 -5.03
CA HIS A 130 -19.95 14.74 -4.87
C HIS A 130 -18.51 15.21 -5.04
N CYS A 131 -18.28 16.52 -5.08
CA CYS A 131 -16.97 17.15 -5.14
C CYS A 131 -16.94 18.40 -4.26
N SER A 132 -15.78 18.75 -3.71
CA SER A 132 -15.60 19.99 -2.93
C SER A 132 -14.18 20.52 -3.10
N PRO A 133 -13.95 21.85 -2.88
CA PRO A 133 -12.61 22.41 -2.89
C PRO A 133 -11.66 21.68 -1.93
N LEU A 134 -12.12 21.33 -0.72
CA LEU A 134 -11.32 20.58 0.24
C LEU A 134 -10.92 19.20 -0.29
N LEU A 135 -11.86 18.44 -0.87
CA LEU A 135 -11.60 17.12 -1.43
C LEU A 135 -10.59 17.18 -2.58
N VAL A 136 -10.73 18.16 -3.48
CA VAL A 136 -9.82 18.36 -4.62
C VAL A 136 -8.41 18.71 -4.15
N ASN A 137 -8.27 19.63 -3.18
CA ASN A 137 -6.96 20.02 -2.67
C ASN A 137 -6.29 18.89 -1.86
N ALA A 138 -7.05 18.12 -1.09
CA ALA A 138 -6.53 16.93 -0.39
C ALA A 138 -6.09 15.83 -1.37
N LEU A 139 -6.85 15.61 -2.44
CA LEU A 139 -6.47 14.69 -3.51
C LEU A 139 -5.20 15.14 -4.22
N LEU A 140 -5.13 16.41 -4.62
CA LEU A 140 -3.96 16.96 -5.31
C LEU A 140 -2.72 17.00 -4.40
N TYR A 141 -2.88 17.17 -3.09
CA TYR A 141 -1.79 17.05 -2.14
C TYR A 141 -1.14 15.65 -2.18
N TRP A 142 -1.93 14.58 -2.19
CA TRP A 142 -1.42 13.21 -2.34
C TRP A 142 -0.90 12.93 -3.75
N ALA A 143 -1.70 13.25 -4.76
CA ALA A 143 -1.37 12.94 -6.15
C ALA A 143 -0.12 13.67 -6.66
N CYS A 144 0.16 14.90 -6.19
CA CYS A 144 1.40 15.61 -6.48
C CYS A 144 2.62 14.95 -5.81
N GLN A 145 2.48 14.35 -4.63
CA GLN A 145 3.57 13.55 -4.06
C GLN A 145 3.89 12.36 -4.97
N MET A 146 2.88 11.61 -5.43
CA MET A 146 3.08 10.54 -6.42
C MET A 146 3.75 11.08 -7.69
N TYR A 147 3.28 12.20 -8.22
CA TYR A 147 3.77 12.80 -9.47
C TYR A 147 5.20 13.33 -9.36
N THR A 148 5.74 13.53 -8.15
CA THR A 148 7.11 13.97 -7.90
C THR A 148 8.15 12.98 -8.47
N ALA A 149 7.84 11.70 -8.56
CA ALA A 149 8.71 10.72 -9.23
C ALA A 149 8.86 10.99 -10.73
N ILE A 150 7.87 11.64 -11.35
CA ILE A 150 7.83 11.99 -12.76
C ILE A 150 8.41 13.38 -12.97
N GLU A 151 7.97 14.35 -12.17
CA GLU A 151 8.35 15.75 -12.24
C GLU A 151 8.64 16.30 -10.82
N LYS A 152 9.90 16.61 -10.54
CA LYS A 152 10.35 17.03 -9.20
C LYS A 152 9.65 18.27 -8.67
N GLU A 153 9.23 19.17 -9.55
CA GLU A 153 8.52 20.41 -9.17
C GLU A 153 7.14 20.12 -8.55
N ALA A 154 6.56 18.95 -8.79
CA ALA A 154 5.31 18.52 -8.15
C ALA A 154 5.38 18.52 -6.62
N ASN A 155 6.58 18.31 -6.03
CA ASN A 155 6.77 18.39 -4.59
C ASN A 155 6.43 19.77 -4.01
N LYS A 156 6.78 20.85 -4.74
CA LYS A 156 6.43 22.22 -4.32
C LYS A 156 4.92 22.45 -4.37
N LEU A 157 4.28 21.90 -5.41
CA LEU A 157 2.83 21.97 -5.53
C LEU A 157 2.13 21.17 -4.43
N ALA A 158 2.65 19.99 -4.07
CA ALA A 158 2.13 19.22 -2.95
C ALA A 158 2.13 20.05 -1.64
N GLU A 159 3.18 20.83 -1.38
CA GLU A 159 3.24 21.72 -0.19
C GLU A 159 2.21 22.86 -0.26
N LEU A 160 1.95 23.41 -1.44
CA LEU A 160 0.91 24.43 -1.62
C LEU A 160 -0.49 23.84 -1.43
N PHE A 161 -0.77 22.68 -2.00
CA PHE A 161 -2.04 21.97 -1.79
C PHE A 161 -2.24 21.55 -0.33
N CYS A 162 -1.18 21.16 0.37
CA CYS A 162 -1.25 20.90 1.81
C CYS A 162 -1.76 22.13 2.57
N LYS A 163 -1.15 23.31 2.36
CA LYS A 163 -1.54 24.56 3.02
C LYS A 163 -2.98 24.95 2.68
N GLU A 164 -3.38 24.82 1.42
CA GLU A 164 -4.73 25.17 0.99
C GLU A 164 -5.77 24.19 1.57
N ALA A 165 -5.47 22.89 1.57
CA ALA A 165 -6.34 21.89 2.20
C ALA A 165 -6.48 22.13 3.72
N GLU A 166 -5.39 22.48 4.41
CA GLU A 166 -5.44 22.84 5.84
C GLU A 166 -6.30 24.08 6.09
N ARG A 167 -6.17 25.11 5.26
CA ARG A 167 -6.98 26.35 5.35
C ARG A 167 -8.47 26.03 5.20
N LEU A 168 -8.82 25.24 4.18
CA LEU A 168 -10.20 24.82 3.91
C LEU A 168 -10.73 23.92 5.04
N TRP A 169 -9.89 23.02 5.55
CA TRP A 169 -10.25 22.15 6.66
C TRP A 169 -10.66 22.91 7.91
N LEU A 170 -9.95 23.98 8.27
CA LEU A 170 -10.26 24.77 9.45
C LEU A 170 -11.68 25.37 9.43
N THR A 171 -12.23 25.61 8.24
CA THR A 171 -13.60 26.13 8.07
C THR A 171 -14.68 25.05 8.03
N GLN A 172 -14.31 23.78 7.76
CA GLN A 172 -15.25 22.70 7.50
C GLN A 172 -15.20 21.55 8.50
N LYS A 173 -14.19 21.50 9.38
CA LYS A 173 -13.90 20.39 10.30
C LYS A 173 -15.06 19.99 11.22
N ASP A 174 -15.96 20.92 11.52
CA ASP A 174 -17.09 20.70 12.42
C ASP A 174 -18.37 20.26 11.69
N ASN A 175 -18.31 20.12 10.37
CA ASN A 175 -19.41 19.66 9.52
C ASN A 175 -19.21 18.19 9.11
N ASP A 176 -20.05 17.31 9.62
CA ASP A 176 -20.03 15.89 9.25
C ASP A 176 -20.65 15.71 7.85
N SER A 177 -19.83 15.26 6.89
CA SER A 177 -20.26 14.96 5.53
C SER A 177 -19.40 13.85 4.90
N LEU A 178 -19.92 13.20 3.86
CA LEU A 178 -19.16 12.21 3.07
C LEU A 178 -17.89 12.84 2.50
N LEU A 179 -17.98 14.07 1.98
CA LEU A 179 -16.85 14.78 1.37
C LEU A 179 -15.77 15.11 2.40
N ASN A 180 -16.15 15.51 3.63
CA ASN A 180 -15.18 15.79 4.69
C ASN A 180 -14.55 14.52 5.25
N ALA A 181 -15.29 13.41 5.33
CA ALA A 181 -14.72 12.11 5.71
C ALA A 181 -13.71 11.62 4.66
N ALA A 182 -14.05 11.69 3.38
CA ALA A 182 -13.16 11.37 2.26
C ALA A 182 -11.91 12.28 2.24
N SER A 183 -12.09 13.59 2.43
CA SER A 183 -10.97 14.55 2.49
C SER A 183 -10.04 14.27 3.66
N SER A 184 -10.59 13.94 4.84
CA SER A 184 -9.82 13.56 6.03
C SER A 184 -8.98 12.31 5.78
N GLN A 185 -9.52 11.31 5.09
CA GLN A 185 -8.77 10.12 4.73
C GLN A 185 -7.61 10.46 3.77
N LEU A 186 -7.84 11.28 2.74
CA LEU A 186 -6.78 11.72 1.83
C LEU A 186 -5.69 12.52 2.54
N LEU A 187 -6.06 13.40 3.49
CA LEU A 187 -5.09 14.11 4.31
C LEU A 187 -4.28 13.16 5.19
N SER A 188 -4.91 12.15 5.81
CA SER A 188 -4.20 11.09 6.55
C SER A 188 -3.17 10.40 5.67
N LEU A 189 -3.56 9.98 4.47
CA LEU A 189 -2.67 9.34 3.49
C LEU A 189 -1.51 10.25 3.07
N ALA A 190 -1.78 11.50 2.73
CA ALA A 190 -0.77 12.45 2.26
C ALA A 190 0.26 12.81 3.35
N TYR A 191 -0.18 12.92 4.61
CA TYR A 191 0.72 13.13 5.73
C TYR A 191 1.59 11.92 6.06
N LEU A 192 1.12 10.68 5.76
CA LEU A 192 1.93 9.47 5.87
C LEU A 192 3.16 9.55 4.95
N GLY A 193 2.98 9.96 3.69
CA GLY A 193 4.09 10.17 2.74
C GLY A 193 5.11 11.21 3.20
N HIS A 194 4.64 12.26 3.87
CA HIS A 194 5.52 13.30 4.44
C HIS A 194 6.14 12.92 5.80
N GLY A 195 5.75 11.78 6.40
CA GLY A 195 6.26 11.35 7.70
C GLY A 195 5.84 12.30 8.83
N LYS A 196 4.56 12.65 8.90
CA LYS A 196 3.97 13.47 9.94
C LYS A 196 2.84 12.74 10.66
N ASP A 197 3.19 11.65 11.33
CA ASP A 197 2.26 10.68 11.87
C ASP A 197 1.21 11.24 12.83
N HIS A 198 1.52 12.29 13.59
CA HIS A 198 0.52 12.93 14.44
C HIS A 198 -0.65 13.51 13.65
N TYR A 199 -0.40 13.98 12.40
CA TYR A 199 -1.48 14.38 11.51
C TYR A 199 -2.15 13.18 10.83
N VAL A 200 -1.39 12.13 10.51
CA VAL A 200 -1.95 10.86 10.00
C VAL A 200 -3.01 10.34 10.96
N LEU A 201 -2.65 10.18 12.23
CA LEU A 201 -3.54 9.66 13.27
C LEU A 201 -4.70 10.61 13.57
N LYS A 202 -4.46 11.91 13.60
CA LYS A 202 -5.49 12.94 13.80
C LYS A 202 -6.56 12.88 12.70
N TYR A 203 -6.15 12.87 11.43
CA TYR A 203 -7.11 12.86 10.31
C TYR A 203 -7.77 11.49 10.16
N LEU A 204 -7.06 10.39 10.40
CA LEU A 204 -7.64 9.04 10.45
C LEU A 204 -8.75 8.96 11.51
N SER A 205 -8.45 9.34 12.76
CA SER A 205 -9.41 9.34 13.86
C SER A 205 -10.62 10.23 13.54
N THR A 206 -10.38 11.38 12.89
CA THR A 206 -11.46 12.27 12.46
C THR A 206 -12.37 11.62 11.41
N ALA A 207 -11.79 10.99 10.38
CA ALA A 207 -12.55 10.28 9.34
C ALA A 207 -13.37 9.13 9.93
N LEU A 208 -12.78 8.34 10.83
CA LEU A 208 -13.47 7.22 11.50
C LEU A 208 -14.63 7.72 12.38
N ARG A 209 -14.43 8.78 13.17
CA ARG A 209 -15.51 9.37 13.99
C ARG A 209 -16.62 9.97 13.13
N MET A 210 -16.30 10.67 12.06
CA MET A 210 -17.30 11.16 11.10
C MET A 210 -18.10 10.00 10.49
N GLY A 211 -17.43 8.94 10.03
CA GLY A 211 -18.09 7.77 9.48
C GLY A 211 -19.05 7.11 10.46
N THR A 212 -18.66 7.02 11.73
CA THR A 212 -19.54 6.50 12.80
C THR A 212 -20.75 7.42 13.06
N ARG A 213 -20.55 8.76 13.15
CA ARG A 213 -21.65 9.71 13.34
C ARG A 213 -22.61 9.75 12.15
N LEU A 214 -22.09 9.57 10.93
CA LEU A 214 -22.88 9.43 9.71
C LEU A 214 -23.54 8.04 9.56
N CYS A 215 -23.36 7.14 10.54
CA CYS A 215 -23.86 5.77 10.52
C CYS A 215 -23.39 4.94 9.31
N LEU A 216 -22.19 5.23 8.78
CA LEU A 216 -21.62 4.49 7.65
C LEU A 216 -21.08 3.13 8.08
N PHE A 217 -20.55 3.04 9.31
CA PHE A 217 -20.04 1.84 9.98
C PHE A 217 -20.02 2.06 11.49
N GLY A 218 -19.61 1.06 12.27
CA GLY A 218 -19.54 1.15 13.75
C GLY A 218 -20.89 1.10 14.45
N VAL A 219 -21.99 0.90 13.72
CA VAL A 219 -23.36 0.80 14.21
C VAL A 219 -23.95 -0.57 13.90
N GLU A 220 -24.95 -0.98 14.68
CA GLU A 220 -25.65 -2.25 14.46
C GLU A 220 -26.47 -2.24 13.16
N ALA A 221 -26.54 -3.40 12.50
CA ALA A 221 -27.19 -3.57 11.19
C ALA A 221 -28.64 -3.05 11.12
N PRO A 222 -29.55 -3.27 12.09
CA PRO A 222 -30.94 -2.82 11.99
C PRO A 222 -31.09 -1.31 11.86
N GLN A 223 -30.25 -0.55 12.57
CA GLN A 223 -30.26 0.92 12.53
C GLN A 223 -29.73 1.45 11.19
N ALA A 224 -28.66 0.86 10.69
CA ALA A 224 -28.06 1.24 9.41
C ALA A 224 -29.02 0.98 8.24
N ILE A 225 -29.70 -0.18 8.19
CA ILE A 225 -30.63 -0.56 7.13
C ILE A 225 -31.82 0.41 7.04
N THR A 226 -32.31 0.89 8.17
CA THR A 226 -33.42 1.85 8.19
C THR A 226 -33.05 3.18 7.53
N ASN A 227 -31.83 3.64 7.75
CA ASN A 227 -31.30 4.86 7.13
C ASN A 227 -31.05 4.69 5.64
N LEU A 228 -30.54 3.53 5.21
CA LEU A 228 -30.24 3.20 3.82
C LEU A 228 -31.45 3.30 2.88
N LYS A 229 -32.62 2.79 3.33
CA LYS A 229 -33.87 2.79 2.54
C LYS A 229 -34.38 4.17 2.17
N ARG A 230 -33.84 5.22 2.78
CA ARG A 230 -34.24 6.63 2.53
C ARG A 230 -33.32 7.35 1.55
N LEU A 231 -32.19 6.75 1.15
CA LEU A 231 -31.21 7.38 0.28
C LEU A 231 -31.56 7.18 -1.20
N SER A 232 -31.28 8.18 -2.03
CA SER A 232 -31.30 8.00 -3.49
C SER A 232 -30.20 7.00 -3.93
N PRO A 233 -30.35 6.32 -5.07
CA PRO A 233 -29.34 5.39 -5.57
C PRO A 233 -27.94 6.02 -5.70
N GLU A 234 -27.85 7.27 -6.15
CA GLU A 234 -26.58 8.01 -6.25
C GLU A 234 -25.96 8.26 -4.87
N THR A 235 -26.77 8.74 -3.91
CA THR A 235 -26.31 8.95 -2.53
C THR A 235 -25.88 7.65 -1.88
N GLN A 236 -26.59 6.54 -2.15
CA GLN A 236 -26.22 5.22 -1.65
C GLN A 236 -24.87 4.77 -2.23
N ARG A 237 -24.62 4.96 -3.52
CA ARG A 237 -23.33 4.66 -4.16
C ARG A 237 -22.20 5.49 -3.55
N ALA A 238 -22.38 6.82 -3.48
CA ALA A 238 -21.40 7.71 -2.86
C ALA A 238 -21.10 7.32 -1.42
N SER A 239 -22.15 7.02 -0.61
CA SER A 239 -22.02 6.57 0.78
C SER A 239 -21.30 5.24 0.88
N SER A 240 -21.56 4.29 -0.04
CA SER A 240 -20.90 2.98 -0.05
C SER A 240 -19.39 3.11 -0.28
N PHE A 241 -18.97 3.90 -1.27
CA PHE A 241 -17.54 4.14 -1.52
C PHE A 241 -16.86 4.77 -0.31
N THR A 242 -17.39 5.87 0.21
CA THR A 242 -16.78 6.56 1.36
C THR A 242 -16.78 5.68 2.61
N ALA A 243 -17.85 4.93 2.88
CA ALA A 243 -17.93 4.03 4.02
C ALA A 243 -16.83 2.95 3.97
N TRP A 244 -16.77 2.23 2.86
CA TRP A 244 -15.78 1.17 2.68
C TRP A 244 -14.36 1.72 2.56
N GLY A 245 -14.16 2.85 1.87
CA GLY A 245 -12.84 3.46 1.74
C GLY A 245 -12.26 3.87 3.09
N VAL A 246 -13.02 4.61 3.91
CA VAL A 246 -12.59 5.05 5.25
C VAL A 246 -12.39 3.87 6.20
N PHE A 247 -13.32 2.89 6.16
CA PHE A 247 -13.22 1.69 6.99
C PHE A 247 -11.98 0.85 6.64
N ASN A 248 -11.75 0.58 5.35
CA ASN A 248 -10.61 -0.20 4.86
C ASN A 248 -9.28 0.46 5.24
N TRP A 249 -9.18 1.79 5.08
CA TRP A 249 -8.02 2.56 5.48
C TRP A 249 -7.77 2.48 6.99
N GLY A 250 -8.84 2.56 7.79
CA GLY A 250 -8.76 2.39 9.24
C GLY A 250 -8.22 1.02 9.65
N VAL A 251 -8.66 -0.06 8.99
CA VAL A 251 -8.18 -1.43 9.25
C VAL A 251 -6.71 -1.57 8.84
N LEU A 252 -6.32 -1.05 7.66
CA LEU A 252 -4.93 -1.08 7.20
C LEU A 252 -4.00 -0.33 8.18
N MET A 253 -4.40 0.86 8.63
CA MET A 253 -3.61 1.65 9.57
C MET A 253 -3.55 0.98 10.96
N ALA A 254 -4.60 0.29 11.39
CA ALA A 254 -4.57 -0.48 12.63
C ALA A 254 -3.50 -1.60 12.61
N LEU A 255 -3.38 -2.31 11.49
CA LEU A 255 -2.31 -3.31 11.28
C LEU A 255 -0.92 -2.67 11.22
N PHE A 256 -0.82 -1.47 10.67
CA PHE A 256 0.44 -0.79 10.44
C PHE A 256 0.99 -0.14 11.72
N TYR A 257 0.12 0.49 12.51
CA TYR A 257 0.52 1.15 13.75
C TYR A 257 0.54 0.24 14.96
N GLN A 258 -0.33 -0.77 15.03
CA GLN A 258 -0.42 -1.75 16.13
C GLN A 258 -0.44 -1.12 17.54
N GLN A 259 -1.06 0.06 17.66
CA GLN A 259 -1.02 0.86 18.89
C GLN A 259 -2.37 0.87 19.60
N PRO A 260 -2.38 0.82 20.94
CA PRO A 260 -3.56 1.15 21.70
C PRO A 260 -3.95 2.63 21.48
N GLY A 261 -5.25 2.93 21.52
CA GLY A 261 -5.76 4.29 21.33
C GLY A 261 -6.10 4.68 19.89
N LEU A 262 -5.82 3.83 18.89
CA LEU A 262 -6.47 3.95 17.59
C LEU A 262 -7.96 3.66 17.73
N GLU A 263 -8.78 4.38 16.96
CA GLU A 263 -10.21 4.10 16.93
C GLU A 263 -10.48 2.87 16.07
N TYR A 264 -11.08 1.86 16.69
CA TYR A 264 -11.48 0.63 16.02
C TYR A 264 -13.02 0.62 15.90
N PRO A 265 -13.59 0.77 14.70
CA PRO A 265 -15.03 0.63 14.50
C PRO A 265 -15.53 -0.71 15.05
N GLY A 266 -16.63 -0.69 15.83
CA GLY A 266 -17.18 -1.94 16.40
C GLY A 266 -17.74 -2.88 15.33
N HIS A 267 -18.32 -2.32 14.26
CA HIS A 267 -18.97 -3.05 13.18
C HIS A 267 -18.50 -2.53 11.80
N PRO A 268 -18.34 -3.42 10.80
CA PRO A 268 -18.04 -3.02 9.44
C PRO A 268 -19.24 -2.30 8.78
N PRO A 269 -19.04 -1.64 7.61
CA PRO A 269 -20.14 -1.07 6.86
C PRO A 269 -21.23 -2.09 6.54
N VAL A 270 -22.50 -1.68 6.70
CA VAL A 270 -23.68 -2.43 6.27
C VAL A 270 -24.11 -2.04 4.86
N LEU A 271 -23.61 -0.91 4.37
CA LEU A 271 -23.78 -0.44 2.99
C LEU A 271 -23.29 -1.51 2.00
N PRO A 272 -23.97 -1.71 0.87
CA PRO A 272 -23.53 -2.64 -0.16
C PRO A 272 -22.08 -2.38 -0.57
N ILE A 273 -21.34 -3.42 -0.87
CA ILE A 273 -19.99 -3.27 -1.41
C ILE A 273 -20.10 -2.64 -2.81
N PRO A 274 -19.31 -1.58 -3.12
CA PRO A 274 -19.31 -1.01 -4.45
C PRO A 274 -18.99 -2.06 -5.52
N GLY A 275 -19.85 -2.19 -6.53
CA GLY A 275 -19.77 -3.24 -7.55
C GLY A 275 -20.82 -4.35 -7.39
N ASP A 276 -21.24 -4.72 -6.19
CA ASP A 276 -22.27 -5.75 -5.97
C ASP A 276 -23.67 -5.28 -6.42
N LEU A 277 -23.93 -3.98 -6.35
CA LEU A 277 -25.19 -3.36 -6.81
C LEU A 277 -25.48 -3.56 -8.31
N ILE A 278 -24.46 -3.93 -9.10
CA ILE A 278 -24.59 -4.15 -10.55
C ILE A 278 -25.07 -5.58 -10.85
N SER A 279 -24.79 -6.53 -9.96
CA SER A 279 -25.11 -7.95 -10.17
C SER A 279 -26.58 -8.30 -9.86
N ASP A 280 -27.25 -7.59 -8.96
CA ASP A 280 -28.63 -7.88 -8.56
C ASP A 280 -29.67 -7.47 -9.62
N SER A 281 -29.29 -6.63 -10.59
CA SER A 281 -30.17 -6.24 -11.72
C SER A 281 -30.23 -7.29 -12.85
N SER A 282 -29.43 -8.35 -12.81
CA SER A 282 -29.40 -9.45 -13.79
C SER A 282 -30.23 -10.67 -13.35
N SER A 283 -31.47 -10.46 -12.84
CA SER A 283 -32.44 -11.56 -12.75
C SER A 283 -32.77 -12.08 -14.15
N PRO A 284 -32.69 -13.39 -14.40
CA PRO A 284 -33.03 -13.97 -15.70
C PRO A 284 -34.54 -13.83 -15.96
N GLY A 285 -34.93 -12.72 -16.59
CA GLY A 285 -36.36 -12.47 -16.92
C GLY A 285 -36.73 -11.02 -17.21
N SER A 286 -35.90 -10.03 -16.90
CA SER A 286 -36.17 -8.64 -17.33
C SER A 286 -35.38 -8.34 -18.60
N SER A 287 -36.10 -8.16 -19.69
CA SER A 287 -35.63 -7.68 -20.98
C SER A 287 -34.69 -6.48 -20.80
N SER A 288 -33.52 -6.59 -21.46
CA SER A 288 -32.43 -5.62 -21.55
C SER A 288 -32.85 -4.27 -22.15
N LEU A 289 -33.63 -3.50 -21.44
CA LEU A 289 -33.93 -2.10 -21.79
C LEU A 289 -33.42 -1.21 -20.65
N GLY A 290 -32.18 -0.69 -20.82
CA GLY A 290 -31.70 0.44 -20.06
C GLY A 290 -30.94 0.14 -18.77
N VAL A 291 -29.85 -0.62 -18.83
CA VAL A 291 -28.77 -0.43 -17.85
C VAL A 291 -28.15 0.93 -18.17
N ASP A 292 -28.37 1.89 -17.30
CA ASP A 292 -27.83 3.24 -17.45
C ASP A 292 -26.28 3.11 -17.51
N PRO A 293 -25.63 3.48 -18.63
CA PRO A 293 -24.19 3.35 -18.76
C PRO A 293 -23.42 4.15 -17.70
N SER A 294 -24.12 5.04 -16.97
CA SER A 294 -23.55 5.82 -15.87
C SER A 294 -23.35 5.03 -14.59
N SER A 295 -23.91 3.81 -14.45
CA SER A 295 -23.79 2.98 -13.23
C SER A 295 -22.58 2.04 -13.24
N ALA A 296 -21.96 1.78 -14.39
CA ALA A 296 -20.78 0.92 -14.50
C ALA A 296 -19.54 1.60 -13.93
N LEU A 297 -18.71 0.82 -13.19
CA LEU A 297 -17.42 1.31 -12.72
C LEU A 297 -16.48 1.58 -13.91
N PRO A 298 -15.63 2.63 -13.83
CA PRO A 298 -14.62 2.86 -14.84
C PRO A 298 -13.70 1.63 -15.04
N PRO A 299 -13.27 1.30 -16.27
CA PRO A 299 -12.48 0.10 -16.55
C PRO A 299 -11.20 -0.02 -15.71
N TYR A 300 -10.56 1.10 -15.34
CA TYR A 300 -9.35 1.11 -14.52
C TYR A 300 -9.59 0.66 -13.07
N MET A 301 -10.82 0.70 -12.58
CA MET A 301 -11.17 0.21 -11.24
C MET A 301 -11.20 -1.33 -11.18
N GLY A 302 -11.63 -2.00 -12.25
CA GLY A 302 -11.88 -3.43 -12.22
C GLY A 302 -12.78 -3.82 -11.05
N SER A 303 -12.61 -5.03 -10.53
CA SER A 303 -13.26 -5.52 -9.31
C SER A 303 -12.36 -5.41 -8.05
N THR A 304 -11.21 -4.73 -8.13
CA THR A 304 -10.20 -4.72 -7.05
C THR A 304 -10.75 -4.12 -5.76
N PHE A 305 -11.39 -2.96 -5.82
CA PHE A 305 -11.92 -2.32 -4.61
C PHE A 305 -13.01 -3.16 -3.94
N SER A 306 -13.95 -3.69 -4.72
CA SER A 306 -15.01 -4.59 -4.21
C SER A 306 -14.44 -5.82 -3.52
N THR A 307 -13.43 -6.42 -4.13
CA THR A 307 -12.72 -7.57 -3.58
C THR A 307 -11.99 -7.23 -2.28
N LEU A 308 -11.33 -6.06 -2.23
CA LEU A 308 -10.66 -5.57 -1.03
C LEU A 308 -11.62 -5.26 0.12
N CYS A 309 -12.85 -4.81 -0.14
CA CYS A 309 -13.84 -4.60 0.91
C CYS A 309 -14.14 -5.89 1.70
N GLN A 310 -14.24 -7.03 0.99
CA GLN A 310 -14.41 -8.34 1.64
C GLN A 310 -13.15 -8.76 2.43
N PHE A 311 -11.98 -8.53 1.89
CA PHE A 311 -10.69 -8.79 2.54
C PHE A 311 -10.53 -8.00 3.85
N TRP A 312 -10.74 -6.69 3.81
CA TRP A 312 -10.62 -5.85 4.99
C TRP A 312 -11.67 -6.16 6.06
N ARG A 313 -12.87 -6.62 5.67
CA ARG A 313 -13.87 -7.13 6.62
C ARG A 313 -13.37 -8.35 7.40
N ILE A 314 -12.61 -9.26 6.75
CA ILE A 314 -12.00 -10.40 7.45
C ILE A 314 -10.94 -9.90 8.44
N LEU A 315 -10.06 -8.99 8.00
CA LEU A 315 -8.96 -8.46 8.80
C LEU A 315 -9.42 -7.53 9.93
N HIS A 316 -10.56 -6.87 9.80
CA HIS A 316 -11.16 -6.11 10.89
C HIS A 316 -11.34 -6.98 12.15
N GLY A 317 -11.79 -8.23 12.00
CA GLY A 317 -11.85 -9.17 13.13
C GLY A 317 -10.48 -9.44 13.77
N VAL A 318 -9.41 -9.45 12.96
CA VAL A 318 -8.03 -9.62 13.46
C VAL A 318 -7.61 -8.38 14.26
N THR A 319 -7.84 -7.17 13.73
CA THR A 319 -7.48 -5.93 14.45
C THR A 319 -8.19 -5.80 15.78
N LEU A 320 -9.47 -6.16 15.85
CA LEU A 320 -10.24 -6.16 17.10
C LEU A 320 -9.69 -7.19 18.11
N SER A 321 -9.33 -8.38 17.64
CA SER A 321 -8.82 -9.44 18.52
C SER A 321 -7.38 -9.17 18.98
N TYR A 322 -6.52 -8.66 18.11
CA TYR A 322 -5.09 -8.55 18.37
C TYR A 322 -4.68 -7.22 19.02
N TYR A 323 -5.32 -6.09 18.64
CA TYR A 323 -4.81 -4.77 19.00
C TYR A 323 -5.77 -3.91 19.82
N LYS A 324 -7.10 -4.12 19.70
CA LYS A 324 -8.05 -3.28 20.41
C LYS A 324 -8.01 -3.55 21.92
N ASP A 325 -7.85 -2.46 22.70
CA ASP A 325 -7.96 -2.46 24.16
C ASP A 325 -7.11 -3.53 24.89
N LYS A 326 -5.99 -3.96 24.30
CA LYS A 326 -5.12 -4.97 24.88
C LYS A 326 -4.09 -4.34 25.82
N GLN A 327 -4.07 -4.84 27.05
CA GLN A 327 -3.10 -4.45 28.09
C GLN A 327 -1.93 -5.43 28.19
N THR A 328 -2.07 -6.63 27.63
CA THR A 328 -1.04 -7.68 27.60
C THR A 328 -0.37 -7.74 26.25
N SER A 329 0.83 -8.34 26.20
CA SER A 329 1.55 -8.55 24.95
C SER A 329 0.76 -9.45 23.98
N LEU A 330 0.93 -9.22 22.66
CA LEU A 330 0.20 -9.97 21.65
C LEU A 330 0.36 -11.50 21.77
N PRO A 331 1.58 -12.05 22.01
CA PRO A 331 1.74 -13.50 22.19
C PRO A 331 0.98 -14.10 23.38
N GLU A 332 0.69 -13.30 24.41
CA GLU A 332 -0.01 -13.80 25.62
C GLU A 332 -1.51 -13.99 25.41
N HIS A 333 -2.14 -13.21 24.54
CA HIS A 333 -3.58 -13.27 24.33
C HIS A 333 -4.02 -13.76 22.95
N ALA A 334 -3.08 -13.93 21.99
CA ALA A 334 -3.41 -14.45 20.68
C ALA A 334 -3.83 -15.94 20.76
N SER A 335 -4.97 -16.26 20.13
CA SER A 335 -5.51 -17.62 20.07
C SER A 335 -5.17 -18.28 18.74
N ILE A 336 -4.56 -19.47 18.78
CA ILE A 336 -4.26 -20.25 17.57
C ILE A 336 -5.54 -20.68 16.85
N ASP A 337 -6.59 -21.04 17.59
CA ASP A 337 -7.88 -21.44 17.00
C ASP A 337 -8.54 -20.27 16.28
N PHE A 338 -8.41 -19.04 16.80
CA PHE A 338 -8.87 -17.82 16.13
C PHE A 338 -8.03 -17.54 14.88
N ALA A 339 -6.70 -17.65 14.98
CA ALA A 339 -5.80 -17.46 13.84
C ALA A 339 -6.09 -18.46 12.71
N GLU A 340 -6.28 -19.75 13.06
CA GLU A 340 -6.64 -20.79 12.08
C GLU A 340 -8.00 -20.53 11.44
N PHE A 341 -9.00 -20.06 12.21
CA PHE A 341 -10.30 -19.68 11.67
C PHE A 341 -10.17 -18.54 10.66
N LYS A 342 -9.43 -17.46 11.00
CA LYS A 342 -9.19 -16.34 10.09
C LYS A 342 -8.37 -16.72 8.87
N TYR A 343 -7.40 -17.60 9.02
CA TYR A 343 -6.63 -18.13 7.90
C TYR A 343 -7.51 -18.88 6.90
N ARG A 344 -8.46 -19.68 7.39
CA ARG A 344 -9.44 -20.36 6.53
C ARG A 344 -10.36 -19.39 5.79
N GLU A 345 -10.79 -18.31 6.45
CA GLU A 345 -11.57 -17.26 5.79
C GLU A 345 -10.75 -16.59 4.67
N LEU A 346 -9.46 -16.29 4.93
CA LEU A 346 -8.55 -15.72 3.93
C LEU A 346 -8.30 -16.68 2.75
N LEU A 347 -8.14 -17.98 3.02
CA LEU A 347 -7.98 -18.97 1.96
C LEU A 347 -9.24 -19.13 1.11
N ALA A 348 -10.41 -19.16 1.73
CA ALA A 348 -11.69 -19.21 1.01
C ALA A 348 -11.90 -17.95 0.17
N TRP A 349 -11.50 -16.78 0.67
CA TRP A 349 -11.57 -15.52 -0.06
C TRP A 349 -10.66 -15.52 -1.28
N ILE A 350 -9.38 -15.93 -1.15
CA ILE A 350 -8.43 -15.95 -2.27
C ILE A 350 -8.80 -16.99 -3.34
N GLU A 351 -9.37 -18.13 -2.94
CA GLU A 351 -9.88 -19.17 -3.86
C GLU A 351 -11.14 -18.71 -4.62
N GLY A 352 -11.93 -17.82 -4.01
CA GLY A 352 -13.15 -17.23 -4.59
C GLY A 352 -12.93 -15.99 -5.43
N LEU A 353 -11.69 -15.58 -5.69
CA LEU A 353 -11.40 -14.35 -6.45
C LEU A 353 -11.96 -14.41 -7.88
N PRO A 354 -12.53 -13.29 -8.37
CA PRO A 354 -12.84 -13.12 -9.78
C PRO A 354 -11.60 -13.34 -10.67
N SER A 355 -11.82 -13.80 -11.90
CA SER A 355 -10.73 -14.16 -12.82
C SER A 355 -9.81 -12.98 -13.21
N ASP A 356 -10.28 -11.74 -13.11
CA ASP A 356 -9.52 -10.50 -13.30
C ASP A 356 -8.66 -10.14 -12.09
N GLN A 357 -8.93 -10.71 -10.90
CA GLN A 357 -8.15 -10.56 -9.69
C GLN A 357 -7.15 -11.70 -9.44
N ALA A 358 -7.17 -12.75 -10.26
CA ALA A 358 -6.15 -13.80 -10.23
C ALA A 358 -4.81 -13.25 -10.73
N LEU A 359 -3.71 -13.58 -10.02
CA LEU A 359 -2.37 -13.13 -10.37
C LEU A 359 -1.88 -13.79 -11.67
N LYS A 360 -1.70 -12.98 -12.73
CA LYS A 360 -1.23 -13.39 -14.08
C LYS A 360 -0.04 -12.51 -14.47
N ASP A 361 0.72 -12.88 -15.50
CA ASP A 361 1.93 -12.17 -15.91
C ASP A 361 1.72 -10.68 -16.23
N HIS A 362 0.55 -10.31 -16.74
CA HIS A 362 0.19 -8.94 -17.08
C HIS A 362 -0.97 -8.39 -16.23
N SER A 363 -1.11 -8.87 -15.00
CA SER A 363 -2.12 -8.31 -14.09
C SER A 363 -1.88 -6.81 -13.88
N PRO A 364 -2.94 -6.01 -13.71
CA PRO A 364 -2.79 -4.61 -13.29
C PRO A 364 -2.01 -4.51 -11.98
N HIS A 365 -1.27 -3.41 -11.80
CA HIS A 365 -0.43 -3.23 -10.60
C HIS A 365 -1.22 -3.35 -9.29
N HIS A 366 -2.47 -2.85 -9.24
CA HIS A 366 -3.32 -2.91 -8.05
C HIS A 366 -3.71 -4.35 -7.68
N VAL A 367 -3.82 -5.27 -8.64
CA VAL A 367 -3.99 -6.71 -8.37
C VAL A 367 -2.75 -7.26 -7.68
N VAL A 368 -1.54 -6.85 -8.08
CA VAL A 368 -0.30 -7.30 -7.42
C VAL A 368 -0.25 -6.79 -5.97
N VAL A 369 -0.64 -5.53 -5.72
CA VAL A 369 -0.72 -4.96 -4.37
C VAL A 369 -1.75 -5.68 -3.51
N LEU A 370 -2.91 -6.07 -4.06
CA LEU A 370 -3.90 -6.90 -3.37
C LEU A 370 -3.26 -8.22 -2.88
N HIS A 371 -2.51 -8.91 -3.74
CA HIS A 371 -1.80 -10.14 -3.33
C HIS A 371 -0.69 -9.88 -2.32
N ILE A 372 0.00 -8.74 -2.38
CA ILE A 372 0.96 -8.32 -1.34
C ILE A 372 0.24 -8.23 0.01
N TRP A 373 -0.88 -7.53 0.10
CA TRP A 373 -1.64 -7.37 1.33
C TRP A 373 -2.18 -8.69 1.86
N PHE A 374 -2.61 -9.60 0.97
CA PHE A 374 -3.04 -10.95 1.36
C PHE A 374 -1.93 -11.73 2.06
N HIS A 375 -0.72 -11.77 1.49
CA HIS A 375 0.39 -12.50 2.11
C HIS A 375 0.90 -11.80 3.37
N ALA A 376 0.92 -10.48 3.42
CA ALA A 376 1.25 -9.73 4.63
C ALA A 376 0.27 -10.03 5.78
N ALA A 377 -1.02 -10.12 5.49
CA ALA A 377 -2.04 -10.48 6.48
C ALA A 377 -1.82 -11.87 7.08
N ILE A 378 -1.36 -12.84 6.28
CA ILE A 378 -1.00 -14.18 6.80
C ILE A 378 0.21 -14.10 7.74
N LEU A 379 1.18 -13.22 7.42
CA LEU A 379 2.32 -12.99 8.31
C LEU A 379 1.89 -12.39 9.65
N ASP A 380 1.05 -11.36 9.64
CA ASP A 380 0.50 -10.76 10.87
C ASP A 380 -0.26 -11.78 11.71
N LEU A 381 -1.09 -12.57 11.04
CA LEU A 381 -1.94 -13.56 11.70
C LEU A 381 -1.14 -14.62 12.47
N PHE A 382 -0.02 -15.09 11.89
CA PHE A 382 0.76 -16.17 12.48
C PHE A 382 2.02 -15.74 13.23
N ARG A 383 2.44 -14.47 13.13
CA ARG A 383 3.62 -13.95 13.82
C ARG A 383 3.64 -14.25 15.32
N PRO A 384 2.54 -14.11 16.08
CA PRO A 384 2.55 -14.38 17.53
C PRO A 384 2.93 -15.82 17.91
N PHE A 385 2.79 -16.77 16.97
CA PHE A 385 3.02 -18.21 17.24
C PHE A 385 4.39 -18.71 16.79
N LEU A 386 5.27 -17.83 16.29
CA LEU A 386 6.58 -18.22 15.75
C LEU A 386 7.67 -18.31 16.81
N GLN A 387 7.45 -17.75 18.00
CA GLN A 387 8.44 -17.73 19.11
C GLN A 387 8.34 -18.96 20.03
N ASN A 388 7.37 -19.83 19.81
CA ASN A 388 7.17 -21.00 20.66
C ASN A 388 8.30 -22.01 20.50
N THR A 389 8.83 -22.51 21.63
CA THR A 389 9.84 -23.57 21.63
C THR A 389 9.32 -24.82 20.93
N ALA A 390 10.22 -25.68 20.44
CA ALA A 390 9.86 -26.89 19.72
C ALA A 390 8.88 -27.83 20.47
N ARG A 391 8.80 -27.70 21.81
CA ARG A 391 7.87 -28.48 22.66
C ARG A 391 6.43 -27.95 22.62
N ASP A 392 6.21 -26.64 22.34
CA ASP A 392 4.91 -25.99 22.39
C ASP A 392 4.32 -25.70 20.98
N ARG A 393 4.93 -26.26 19.92
CA ARG A 393 4.44 -26.09 18.56
C ARG A 393 3.05 -26.67 18.38
N GLN A 394 2.05 -25.77 18.39
CA GLN A 394 0.65 -26.13 18.13
C GLN A 394 0.44 -26.34 16.62
N ARG A 395 -0.21 -27.45 16.26
CA ARG A 395 -0.58 -27.73 14.87
C ARG A 395 -1.92 -27.09 14.53
N LEU A 396 -2.03 -26.65 13.28
CA LEU A 396 -3.30 -26.24 12.71
C LEU A 396 -4.21 -27.50 12.55
N LYS A 397 -5.35 -27.50 13.21
CA LYS A 397 -6.22 -28.68 13.36
C LYS A 397 -6.95 -29.05 12.07
N THR A 398 -7.24 -28.05 11.23
CA THR A 398 -8.03 -28.22 10.00
C THR A 398 -7.26 -28.87 8.85
N PHE A 399 -5.92 -28.78 8.89
CA PHE A 399 -5.08 -29.23 7.79
C PHE A 399 -4.49 -30.62 8.08
N SER A 400 -4.72 -31.58 7.19
CA SER A 400 -4.28 -32.99 7.34
C SER A 400 -2.78 -33.20 7.10
N ALA A 401 -2.06 -32.21 6.53
CA ALA A 401 -0.65 -32.31 6.23
C ALA A 401 0.20 -32.52 7.50
N ARG A 402 1.22 -33.39 7.44
CA ARG A 402 2.13 -33.66 8.57
C ARG A 402 2.83 -32.39 9.11
N ARG A 403 3.01 -31.37 8.27
CA ARG A 403 3.69 -30.09 8.59
C ARG A 403 2.71 -28.91 8.61
N SER A 404 1.49 -29.08 9.10
CA SER A 404 0.49 -28.01 9.22
C SER A 404 0.74 -27.16 10.47
N TYR A 405 1.83 -26.40 10.48
CA TYR A 405 2.17 -25.46 11.54
C TYR A 405 2.03 -24.02 11.06
N PRO A 406 1.78 -23.05 11.95
CA PRO A 406 1.77 -21.62 11.63
C PRO A 406 3.00 -21.16 10.85
N GLU A 407 4.19 -21.66 11.25
CA GLU A 407 5.46 -21.38 10.60
C GLU A 407 5.51 -21.79 9.11
N ALA A 408 4.86 -22.89 8.73
CA ALA A 408 4.83 -23.32 7.34
C ALA A 408 3.99 -22.38 6.47
N ALA A 409 2.84 -21.89 6.97
CA ALA A 409 2.01 -20.90 6.29
C ALA A 409 2.71 -19.54 6.21
N PHE A 410 3.38 -19.14 7.29
CA PHE A 410 4.20 -17.93 7.34
C PHE A 410 5.30 -17.96 6.28
N ASN A 411 6.16 -18.99 6.27
CA ASN A 411 7.27 -19.12 5.34
C ASN A 411 6.81 -19.23 3.88
N ALA A 412 5.70 -19.90 3.60
CA ALA A 412 5.11 -19.93 2.28
C ALA A 412 4.72 -18.52 1.81
N SER A 413 4.10 -17.70 2.69
CA SER A 413 3.73 -16.33 2.37
C SER A 413 4.94 -15.41 2.22
N VAL A 414 6.02 -15.60 3.02
CA VAL A 414 7.30 -14.89 2.83
C VAL A 414 7.86 -15.14 1.42
N ASN A 415 7.88 -16.39 0.98
CA ASN A 415 8.38 -16.75 -0.34
C ASN A 415 7.53 -16.12 -1.47
N GLN A 416 6.21 -16.03 -1.29
CA GLN A 416 5.36 -15.32 -2.25
C GLN A 416 5.65 -13.80 -2.24
N LEU A 417 5.82 -13.18 -1.07
CA LEU A 417 6.18 -11.76 -0.99
C LEU A 417 7.53 -11.46 -1.63
N LYS A 418 8.55 -12.31 -1.45
CA LYS A 418 9.84 -12.20 -2.14
C LYS A 418 9.64 -12.14 -3.67
N GLN A 419 8.80 -13.00 -4.23
CA GLN A 419 8.47 -13.00 -5.67
C GLN A 419 7.69 -11.75 -6.09
N LEU A 420 6.73 -11.32 -5.28
CA LEU A 420 5.92 -10.14 -5.57
C LEU A 420 6.74 -8.84 -5.57
N ILE A 421 7.74 -8.71 -4.68
CA ILE A 421 8.69 -7.58 -4.70
C ILE A 421 9.45 -7.54 -6.02
N VAL A 422 10.02 -8.68 -6.44
CA VAL A 422 10.76 -8.77 -7.70
C VAL A 422 9.86 -8.35 -8.86
N ARG A 423 8.70 -9.00 -8.94
CA ARG A 423 7.71 -8.74 -10.00
C ARG A 423 7.29 -7.27 -10.03
N TYR A 424 6.91 -6.70 -8.88
CA TYR A 424 6.40 -5.34 -8.80
C TYR A 424 7.47 -4.31 -9.15
N ARG A 425 8.67 -4.52 -8.62
CA ARG A 425 9.78 -3.61 -8.88
C ARG A 425 10.27 -3.65 -10.32
N CYS A 426 10.40 -4.84 -10.93
CA CYS A 426 10.92 -4.98 -12.29
C CYS A 426 9.89 -4.59 -13.36
N ASN A 427 8.60 -4.91 -13.15
CA ASN A 427 7.60 -4.85 -14.22
C ASN A 427 6.64 -3.65 -14.13
N TYR A 428 6.60 -2.93 -12.99
CA TYR A 428 5.64 -1.84 -12.79
C TYR A 428 6.35 -0.53 -12.45
N GLU A 429 6.12 0.51 -13.25
CA GLU A 429 6.63 1.85 -12.99
C GLU A 429 6.03 2.45 -11.71
N SER A 430 4.79 2.05 -11.37
CA SER A 430 4.11 2.45 -10.14
C SER A 430 4.89 2.13 -8.87
N SER A 431 5.86 1.21 -8.91
CA SER A 431 6.77 0.95 -7.79
C SER A 431 7.63 2.16 -7.39
N ALA A 432 7.75 3.18 -8.25
CA ALA A 432 8.48 4.41 -7.96
C ALA A 432 7.59 5.54 -7.41
N TYR A 433 6.26 5.46 -7.59
CA TYR A 433 5.37 6.57 -7.25
C TYR A 433 4.11 6.20 -6.44
N THR A 434 3.86 4.94 -6.13
CA THR A 434 2.91 4.60 -5.06
C THR A 434 3.60 3.93 -3.90
N MET A 435 3.31 4.37 -2.67
CA MET A 435 3.84 3.72 -1.48
C MET A 435 2.97 2.56 -0.96
N LEU A 436 1.82 2.27 -1.58
CA LEU A 436 0.88 1.24 -1.10
C LEU A 436 1.45 -0.18 -1.15
N TRP A 437 2.53 -0.43 -1.89
CA TRP A 437 3.25 -1.70 -1.88
C TRP A 437 4.35 -1.80 -0.82
N GLN A 438 4.65 -0.72 -0.07
CA GLN A 438 5.69 -0.72 0.96
C GLN A 438 5.50 -1.80 2.04
N THR A 439 4.27 -2.29 2.22
CA THR A 439 3.96 -3.42 3.09
C THR A 439 4.86 -4.61 2.75
N ALA A 440 5.04 -4.94 1.44
CA ALA A 440 5.94 -6.02 1.05
C ALA A 440 7.39 -5.75 1.50
N LEU A 441 7.87 -4.51 1.40
CA LEU A 441 9.24 -4.14 1.73
C LEU A 441 9.53 -4.32 3.22
N ILE A 442 8.64 -3.83 4.09
CA ILE A 442 8.78 -3.98 5.54
C ILE A 442 8.70 -5.46 5.94
N TYR A 443 7.69 -6.19 5.43
CA TYR A 443 7.45 -7.57 5.84
C TYR A 443 8.54 -8.53 5.36
N VAL A 444 9.06 -8.34 4.14
CA VAL A 444 10.18 -9.16 3.65
C VAL A 444 11.47 -8.81 4.37
N ALA A 445 11.78 -7.52 4.61
CA ALA A 445 12.96 -7.13 5.38
C ALA A 445 12.97 -7.80 6.77
N ASN A 446 11.85 -7.74 7.51
CA ASN A 446 11.70 -8.44 8.79
C ASN A 446 11.92 -9.95 8.68
N ALA A 447 11.28 -10.58 7.68
CA ALA A 447 11.33 -12.03 7.52
C ALA A 447 12.74 -12.54 7.16
N VAL A 448 13.49 -11.81 6.34
CA VAL A 448 14.84 -12.22 5.94
C VAL A 448 15.87 -11.96 7.03
N LEU A 449 15.72 -10.87 7.81
CA LEU A 449 16.58 -10.63 8.98
C LEU A 449 16.37 -11.65 10.09
N ARG A 450 15.18 -12.21 10.22
CA ARG A 450 14.90 -13.31 11.15
C ARG A 450 15.62 -14.61 10.79
N ASN A 451 15.96 -14.84 9.52
CA ASN A 451 16.61 -16.05 9.03
C ASN A 451 17.77 -15.72 8.10
N THR A 452 18.85 -15.20 8.66
CA THR A 452 20.08 -14.84 7.95
C THR A 452 20.91 -16.05 7.50
N GLN A 453 20.51 -17.26 7.88
CA GLN A 453 21.07 -18.51 7.35
C GLN A 453 20.57 -18.82 5.91
N ASP A 454 19.49 -18.19 5.44
CA ASP A 454 19.08 -18.26 4.04
C ASP A 454 20.13 -17.53 3.17
N PRO A 455 20.83 -18.19 2.22
CA PRO A 455 21.87 -17.55 1.43
C PRO A 455 21.37 -16.38 0.57
N GLU A 456 20.07 -16.27 0.35
CA GLU A 456 19.47 -15.17 -0.39
C GLU A 456 18.96 -14.01 0.50
N TRP A 457 19.09 -14.10 1.84
CA TRP A 457 18.56 -13.08 2.76
C TRP A 457 19.02 -11.67 2.38
N ARG A 458 20.33 -11.52 2.10
CA ARG A 458 20.95 -10.24 1.79
C ARG A 458 20.42 -9.65 0.48
N LEU A 459 20.22 -10.48 -0.55
CA LEU A 459 19.65 -10.04 -1.83
C LEU A 459 18.27 -9.41 -1.61
N TYR A 460 17.39 -10.09 -0.88
CA TYR A 460 16.04 -9.60 -0.65
C TYR A 460 15.99 -8.44 0.34
N PHE A 461 16.90 -8.39 1.31
CA PHE A 461 17.04 -7.23 2.20
C PHE A 461 17.45 -5.98 1.40
N LEU A 462 18.48 -6.08 0.59
CA LEU A 462 18.91 -4.99 -0.29
C LEU A 462 17.82 -4.60 -1.29
N ALA A 463 17.07 -5.55 -1.84
CA ALA A 463 15.93 -5.25 -2.70
C ALA A 463 14.86 -4.41 -1.99
N CYS A 464 14.65 -4.62 -0.68
CA CYS A 464 13.77 -3.77 0.14
C CYS A 464 14.35 -2.36 0.32
N ILE A 465 15.63 -2.24 0.64
CA ILE A 465 16.30 -0.94 0.79
C ILE A 465 16.24 -0.13 -0.51
N TYR A 466 16.57 -0.74 -1.66
CA TYR A 466 16.45 -0.09 -2.96
C TYR A 466 15.00 0.15 -3.42
N GLY A 467 14.03 -0.58 -2.85
CA GLY A 467 12.60 -0.28 -3.00
C GLY A 467 12.26 1.08 -2.42
N TYR A 468 12.77 1.39 -1.22
CA TYR A 468 12.61 2.70 -0.58
C TYR A 468 13.43 3.80 -1.24
N GLU A 469 14.59 3.49 -1.82
CA GLU A 469 15.34 4.44 -2.66
C GLU A 469 14.45 4.97 -3.80
N GLY A 470 13.74 4.06 -4.49
CA GLY A 470 12.80 4.45 -5.54
C GLY A 470 11.68 5.37 -5.05
N LEU A 471 11.19 5.16 -3.83
CA LEU A 471 10.08 5.91 -3.24
C LEU A 471 10.50 7.26 -2.62
N ARG A 472 11.78 7.47 -2.27
CA ARG A 472 12.25 8.66 -1.53
C ARG A 472 12.03 9.98 -2.27
N THR A 473 12.02 9.94 -3.61
CA THR A 473 11.77 11.13 -4.42
C THR A 473 10.37 11.68 -4.18
N SER A 474 9.40 10.79 -3.99
CA SER A 474 7.99 11.11 -3.76
C SER A 474 7.65 11.26 -2.28
N TYR A 475 8.30 10.49 -1.39
CA TYR A 475 7.89 10.35 0.01
C TYR A 475 9.07 10.52 0.98
N ARG A 476 9.03 11.57 1.79
CA ARG A 476 10.10 11.87 2.78
C ARG A 476 10.27 10.78 3.82
N VAL A 477 9.20 10.06 4.16
CA VAL A 477 9.23 8.97 5.14
C VAL A 477 10.12 7.80 4.70
N ALA A 478 10.32 7.61 3.39
CA ALA A 478 11.08 6.49 2.86
C ALA A 478 12.55 6.45 3.34
N GLU A 479 13.20 7.61 3.49
CA GLU A 479 14.57 7.70 4.04
C GLU A 479 14.63 7.21 5.49
N VAL A 480 13.67 7.63 6.31
CA VAL A 480 13.65 7.28 7.74
C VAL A 480 13.36 5.78 7.91
N ILE A 481 12.50 5.20 7.05
CA ILE A 481 12.26 3.76 7.03
C ILE A 481 13.53 3.01 6.64
N SER A 482 14.22 3.42 5.58
CA SER A 482 15.49 2.78 5.17
C SER A 482 16.53 2.78 6.29
N ARG A 483 16.64 3.91 7.01
CA ARG A 483 17.54 4.03 8.17
C ARG A 483 17.12 3.10 9.30
N GLY A 484 15.83 2.99 9.59
CA GLY A 484 15.30 2.05 10.58
C GLY A 484 15.59 0.58 10.24
N LEU A 485 15.39 0.19 8.98
CA LEU A 485 15.70 -1.18 8.50
C LEU A 485 17.19 -1.49 8.57
N LEU A 486 18.06 -0.54 8.22
CA LEU A 486 19.52 -0.71 8.36
C LEU A 486 19.93 -0.85 9.83
N THR A 487 19.27 -0.13 10.76
CA THR A 487 19.48 -0.31 12.20
C THR A 487 19.14 -1.73 12.66
N MET A 488 18.06 -2.32 12.13
CA MET A 488 17.71 -3.71 12.43
C MET A 488 18.79 -4.67 11.95
N SER A 489 19.30 -4.52 10.73
CA SER A 489 20.37 -5.36 10.19
C SER A 489 21.66 -5.24 10.99
N LEU A 490 22.03 -4.05 11.45
CA LEU A 490 23.18 -3.83 12.33
C LEU A 490 23.02 -4.51 13.69
N ARG A 491 21.82 -4.49 14.25
CA ARG A 491 21.53 -5.12 15.56
C ARG A 491 21.66 -6.64 15.51
N GLU A 492 21.25 -7.26 14.42
CA GLU A 492 21.37 -8.71 14.21
C GLU A 492 22.81 -9.14 13.86
N GLY A 493 23.73 -8.20 13.65
CA GLY A 493 25.13 -8.46 13.36
C GLY A 493 25.45 -8.94 11.96
N ASP A 494 24.49 -8.80 11.03
CA ASP A 494 24.61 -9.30 9.65
C ASP A 494 25.26 -8.31 8.69
N MET A 495 25.49 -7.06 9.14
CA MET A 495 26.07 -5.97 8.35
C MET A 495 27.01 -5.14 9.23
N SER A 496 28.14 -4.65 8.65
CA SER A 496 29.01 -3.73 9.39
C SER A 496 28.46 -2.31 9.38
N GLY A 497 28.85 -1.50 10.38
CA GLY A 497 28.47 -0.09 10.45
C GLY A 497 28.94 0.71 9.25
N THR A 498 30.16 0.45 8.77
CA THR A 498 30.74 1.08 7.56
C THR A 498 29.92 0.77 6.33
N GLU A 499 29.50 -0.48 6.14
CA GLU A 499 28.65 -0.90 5.03
C GLU A 499 27.27 -0.27 5.08
N ALA A 500 26.63 -0.26 6.24
CA ALA A 500 25.32 0.33 6.44
C ALA A 500 25.32 1.85 6.14
N ARG A 501 26.38 2.58 6.56
CA ARG A 501 26.54 4.00 6.22
C ARG A 501 26.76 4.22 4.71
N HIS A 502 27.53 3.33 4.07
CA HIS A 502 27.73 3.40 2.62
C HIS A 502 26.39 3.22 1.87
N LEU A 503 25.62 2.20 2.22
CA LEU A 503 24.29 1.96 1.65
C LEU A 503 23.34 3.12 1.92
N LEU A 504 23.32 3.65 3.15
CA LEU A 504 22.46 4.80 3.46
C LEU A 504 22.83 6.00 2.60
N LYS A 505 24.11 6.29 2.43
CA LYS A 505 24.60 7.40 1.59
C LYS A 505 24.26 7.18 0.11
N GLU A 506 24.36 5.96 -0.39
CA GLU A 506 23.97 5.61 -1.76
C GLU A 506 22.46 5.83 -1.97
N VAL A 507 21.63 5.35 -1.03
CA VAL A 507 20.17 5.44 -1.09
C VAL A 507 19.68 6.88 -0.90
N THR A 508 20.31 7.68 -0.03
CA THR A 508 19.90 9.09 0.19
C THR A 508 20.45 10.06 -0.87
N GLY A 509 21.56 9.71 -1.53
CA GLY A 509 22.20 10.55 -2.56
C GLY A 509 22.79 11.85 -2.00
N PRO A 510 23.44 12.67 -2.87
CA PRO A 510 24.12 13.90 -2.44
C PRO A 510 23.17 15.00 -1.96
N GLU A 511 21.90 14.95 -2.30
CA GLU A 511 20.87 15.91 -1.89
C GLU A 511 20.19 15.54 -0.57
N GLY A 512 20.56 14.43 0.08
CA GLY A 512 19.96 13.90 1.30
C GLY A 512 20.13 14.76 2.57
N ALA A 513 20.70 15.98 2.44
CA ALA A 513 20.78 16.98 3.50
C ALA A 513 19.69 18.07 3.40
N GLY A 514 18.78 17.96 2.43
CA GLY A 514 17.74 18.94 2.15
C GLY A 514 16.54 18.84 3.08
N GLY A 515 16.61 19.51 4.19
CA GLY A 515 15.51 19.74 5.11
C GLY A 515 15.56 18.86 6.36
N LYS A 516 16.14 19.38 7.43
CA LYS A 516 15.92 18.94 8.82
C LYS A 516 14.45 19.20 9.23
N GLY A 517 13.49 18.77 8.42
CA GLY A 517 12.09 18.68 8.82
C GLY A 517 11.96 17.51 9.79
N ASP A 518 11.28 17.73 10.88
CA ASP A 518 11.00 16.73 11.91
C ASP A 518 10.09 15.65 11.32
N VAL A 519 10.69 14.61 10.70
CA VAL A 519 9.96 13.45 10.20
C VAL A 519 9.63 12.57 11.40
N ARG A 520 8.33 12.36 11.62
CA ARG A 520 7.77 11.51 12.65
C ARG A 520 7.10 10.33 12.01
N ALA A 521 7.62 9.12 12.26
CA ALA A 521 7.09 7.87 11.76
C ALA A 521 6.96 6.88 12.93
N THR A 522 5.76 6.78 13.48
CA THR A 522 5.47 6.02 14.70
C THR A 522 4.85 4.65 14.43
N PHE A 523 4.70 4.26 13.16
CA PHE A 523 4.31 2.91 12.80
C PHE A 523 5.46 1.90 13.00
N MET A 524 5.14 0.61 13.03
CA MET A 524 6.09 -0.45 13.33
C MET A 524 6.96 -0.78 12.11
N ALA A 525 8.29 -0.72 12.28
CA ALA A 525 9.25 -1.23 11.30
C ALA A 525 9.80 -2.59 11.71
N ASP A 526 10.06 -2.81 13.00
CA ASP A 526 10.47 -4.08 13.54
C ASP A 526 9.24 -4.82 14.10
N LEU A 527 8.66 -5.68 13.25
CA LEU A 527 7.41 -6.34 13.56
C LEU A 527 7.55 -7.45 14.64
N ASP A 528 8.74 -8.01 14.80
CA ASP A 528 9.00 -9.00 15.85
C ASP A 528 9.24 -8.31 17.20
N LEU A 529 9.99 -7.22 17.22
CA LEU A 529 10.18 -6.39 18.42
C LEU A 529 8.87 -5.72 18.87
N ALA A 530 7.98 -5.38 17.94
CA ALA A 530 6.69 -4.76 18.24
C ALA A 530 5.80 -5.62 19.17
N MET A 531 6.02 -6.93 19.19
CA MET A 531 5.27 -7.83 20.08
C MET A 531 5.68 -7.72 21.55
N THR A 532 6.90 -7.25 21.86
CA THR A 532 7.46 -7.18 23.20
C THR A 532 7.75 -5.75 23.66
N ASP A 533 8.26 -4.91 22.76
CA ASP A 533 8.57 -3.49 22.98
C ASP A 533 8.10 -2.64 21.78
N PRO A 534 6.82 -2.29 21.72
CA PRO A 534 6.26 -1.48 20.62
C PRO A 534 6.95 -0.12 20.46
N GLU A 535 7.45 0.49 21.57
CA GLU A 535 8.13 1.79 21.47
C GLU A 535 9.47 1.67 20.77
N ALA A 536 10.28 0.67 21.08
CA ALA A 536 11.55 0.45 20.42
C ALA A 536 11.39 0.01 18.95
N ALA A 537 10.26 -0.60 18.60
CA ALA A 537 9.96 -1.11 17.25
C ALA A 537 9.54 -0.04 16.23
N LYS A 538 9.24 1.19 16.69
CA LYS A 538 8.83 2.31 15.82
C LYS A 538 9.96 2.72 14.87
N VAL A 539 9.57 3.04 13.63
CA VAL A 539 10.51 3.52 12.59
C VAL A 539 11.38 4.65 13.10
N GLU A 540 10.79 5.70 13.71
CA GLU A 540 11.55 6.87 14.17
C GLU A 540 12.55 6.53 15.27
N ASN A 541 12.25 5.59 16.17
CA ASN A 541 13.13 5.21 17.26
C ASN A 541 14.29 4.34 16.78
N LEU A 542 14.04 3.44 15.83
CA LEU A 542 15.09 2.69 15.15
C LEU A 542 16.01 3.62 14.36
N ALA A 543 15.44 4.55 13.57
CA ALA A 543 16.22 5.48 12.76
C ALA A 543 17.10 6.42 13.61
N LYS A 544 16.64 6.84 14.79
CA LYS A 544 17.43 7.67 15.73
C LYS A 544 18.66 6.93 16.28
N LYS A 545 18.55 5.62 16.46
CA LYS A 545 19.64 4.77 16.99
C LYS A 545 20.66 4.38 15.92
N PHE A 546 20.45 4.70 14.66
CA PHE A 546 21.28 4.22 13.54
C PHE A 546 22.76 4.50 13.73
N GLU A 547 23.17 5.74 14.02
CA GLU A 547 24.58 6.09 14.15
C GLU A 547 25.24 5.44 15.36
N ASP A 548 24.54 5.36 16.50
CA ASP A 548 25.05 4.72 17.71
C ASP A 548 25.27 3.22 17.50
N VAL A 549 24.31 2.54 16.85
CA VAL A 549 24.40 1.10 16.57
C VAL A 549 25.46 0.82 15.51
N ALA A 550 25.58 1.68 14.47
CA ALA A 550 26.60 1.55 13.43
C ALA A 550 28.01 1.73 14.01
N LEU A 551 28.20 2.70 14.92
CA LEU A 551 29.47 2.92 15.60
C LEU A 551 29.83 1.72 16.47
N PHE A 552 28.88 1.21 17.25
CA PHE A 552 29.10 0.02 18.09
C PHE A 552 29.46 -1.22 17.24
N SER A 553 28.78 -1.43 16.14
CA SER A 553 29.08 -2.54 15.19
C SER A 553 30.50 -2.44 14.64
N ASP A 554 30.96 -1.25 14.28
CA ASP A 554 32.33 -1.06 13.76
C ASP A 554 33.38 -1.40 14.85
N PHE A 555 33.16 -1.00 16.12
CA PHE A 555 34.08 -1.32 17.22
C PHE A 555 34.15 -2.84 17.48
N THR A 556 33.01 -3.52 17.50
CA THR A 556 32.99 -4.96 17.77
C THR A 556 33.62 -5.77 16.63
N THR A 557 33.53 -5.30 15.40
CA THR A 557 34.13 -5.95 14.23
C THR A 557 35.66 -5.75 14.20
N MET A 558 36.14 -4.59 14.64
CA MET A 558 37.58 -4.32 14.75
C MET A 558 38.26 -5.23 15.79
N ASP A 559 37.64 -5.40 16.95
CA ASP A 559 38.16 -6.29 18.01
C ASP A 559 38.26 -7.76 17.53
N ASP A 560 37.29 -8.23 16.73
CA ASP A 560 37.30 -9.56 16.14
C ASP A 560 38.38 -9.75 15.07
N GLU A 561 38.67 -8.73 14.26
CA GLU A 561 39.76 -8.78 13.26
C GLU A 561 41.13 -8.73 13.90
N GLU A 562 41.31 -7.91 14.94
CA GLU A 562 42.54 -7.92 15.74
C GLU A 562 42.75 -9.26 16.44
N ALA A 563 41.73 -9.84 17.07
CA ALA A 563 41.79 -11.15 17.70
C ALA A 563 42.17 -12.27 16.70
N ARG A 564 41.61 -12.23 15.48
CA ARG A 564 41.95 -13.17 14.39
C ARG A 564 43.36 -12.94 13.85
N SER A 565 43.86 -11.72 13.85
CA SER A 565 45.24 -11.41 13.47
C SER A 565 46.27 -11.94 14.48
N PHE A 566 45.96 -11.85 15.79
CA PHE A 566 46.77 -12.43 16.84
C PHE A 566 46.82 -13.96 16.79
N GLN A 567 45.71 -14.65 16.52
CA GLN A 567 45.67 -16.10 16.33
C GLN A 567 46.44 -16.61 15.12
N ARG A 568 46.66 -15.80 14.09
CA ARG A 568 47.48 -16.14 12.92
C ARG A 568 48.98 -16.01 13.16
N ILE A 569 49.40 -15.31 14.24
CA ILE A 569 50.83 -15.11 14.59
C ILE A 569 51.33 -16.22 15.54
N GLU A 570 50.44 -16.98 16.18
CA GLU A 570 50.83 -18.02 17.16
C GLU A 570 50.87 -19.46 16.63
N THR A 571 50.91 -19.70 15.33
CA THR A 571 51.30 -21.02 14.80
C THR A 571 52.78 -21.02 14.52
N PRO A 572 53.63 -21.62 15.39
CA PRO A 572 55.02 -21.83 15.07
C PRO A 572 55.11 -22.92 14.00
N ASP A 573 55.79 -22.63 12.91
CA ASP A 573 56.25 -23.65 11.98
C ASP A 573 57.11 -24.68 12.77
N ASP A 574 56.60 -25.90 12.87
CA ASP A 574 57.37 -27.02 13.37
C ASP A 574 58.43 -27.39 12.35
N VAL A 575 59.68 -27.30 12.81
CA VAL A 575 60.90 -27.85 12.22
C VAL A 575 60.87 -29.39 12.26
#